data_3515f736042c47a38098d28c132779e1
#
_entry.id   3515f736042c47a38098d28c132779e1
#
_cell.length_a   1.000
_cell.length_b   1.000
_cell.length_c   1.000
_cell.angle_alpha   90.00
_cell.angle_beta   90.00
_cell.angle_gamma   90.00
#
_symmetry.space_group_name_H-M   'P 1'
#
loop_
_entity.id
_entity.type
_entity.pdbx_description
1 polymer ?
#
loop_
_entity_poly.entity_id
_entity_poly.type
_entity_poly.pdbx_seq_one_letter_code
_entity_poly.pdbx_strand_id
1 'polypeptide(L)'
;MTETRTVTLHNGLTALLTEAGQGRPALVLHGGGGPATVAGIAEHLARTRHVLTPTHPGWNGTPRPDGPSGVAGLAAGYLRHLQDRGLRDVLVIGSSLGGWIAADMAVRDTGADTIGGLVLIDAVGVRIEGEPITDFFALDARGVAEHSYHDPDRFQVDPALVPADQLSFRQGNMTTMRAIAGDPYMHDPLLLDRLRDVRVPALLLWGESDRIVTPAYGAAYARAFADARFEVVPRAGHLPQIEQPAATLAAIDAYAARDVRRSG
;
A
#
# COMPACT_ATOMS: atom_id res chain seq x y z
N MET A 1 8.00 15.04 16.58
CA MET A 1 6.86 14.61 17.43
C MET A 1 5.93 13.81 16.56
N THR A 2 5.31 12.78 17.09
CA THR A 2 4.29 11.97 16.39
C THR A 2 2.93 12.38 16.91
N GLU A 3 2.00 12.68 16.01
CA GLU A 3 0.62 13.05 16.33
C GLU A 3 -0.33 12.07 15.65
N THR A 4 -1.35 11.61 16.36
CA THR A 4 -2.39 10.74 15.81
C THR A 4 -3.75 11.39 16.06
N ARG A 5 -4.55 11.53 15.00
CA ARG A 5 -5.87 12.15 15.06
C ARG A 5 -6.87 11.48 14.12
N THR A 6 -8.13 11.54 14.47
CA THR A 6 -9.21 11.16 13.57
C THR A 6 -9.41 12.25 12.51
N VAL A 7 -9.48 11.85 11.25
CA VAL A 7 -9.76 12.75 10.12
C VAL A 7 -10.97 12.25 9.35
N THR A 8 -11.85 13.17 8.95
CA THR A 8 -12.93 12.87 8.02
C THR A 8 -12.48 13.25 6.62
N LEU A 9 -12.44 12.27 5.73
CA LEU A 9 -12.13 12.48 4.33
C LEU A 9 -13.31 13.15 3.62
N HIS A 10 -13.06 13.79 2.49
CA HIS A 10 -14.05 14.55 1.74
C HIS A 10 -15.34 13.76 1.41
N ASN A 11 -15.22 12.46 1.22
CA ASN A 11 -16.34 11.56 0.95
C ASN A 11 -17.04 11.01 2.21
N GLY A 12 -16.77 11.58 3.38
CA GLY A 12 -17.35 11.19 4.66
C GLY A 12 -16.70 9.99 5.33
N LEU A 13 -15.71 9.35 4.71
CA LEU A 13 -14.95 8.27 5.32
C LEU A 13 -14.10 8.78 6.48
N THR A 14 -14.03 8.03 7.57
CA THR A 14 -13.24 8.38 8.75
C THR A 14 -12.01 7.50 8.84
N ALA A 15 -10.83 8.11 8.84
CA ALA A 15 -9.54 7.43 9.03
C ALA A 15 -8.85 7.93 10.30
N LEU A 16 -8.01 7.09 10.89
CA LEU A 16 -7.09 7.50 11.94
C LEU A 16 -5.75 7.84 11.30
N LEU A 17 -5.36 9.11 11.30
CA LEU A 17 -4.15 9.60 10.64
C LEU A 17 -3.04 9.83 11.65
N THR A 18 -1.92 9.15 11.46
CA THR A 18 -0.67 9.41 12.19
C THR A 18 0.26 10.24 11.34
N GLU A 19 0.76 11.34 11.90
CA GLU A 19 1.73 12.24 11.26
C GLU A 19 3.02 12.29 12.06
N ALA A 20 4.16 12.25 11.37
CA ALA A 20 5.47 12.29 12.00
C ALA A 20 6.53 12.93 11.07
N GLY A 21 7.59 13.48 11.66
CA GLY A 21 8.70 14.07 10.92
C GLY A 21 8.40 15.45 10.34
N GLN A 22 9.33 15.96 9.53
CA GLN A 22 9.25 17.25 8.85
C GLN A 22 9.96 17.17 7.50
N GLY A 23 9.64 18.06 6.56
CA GLY A 23 10.23 18.11 5.23
C GLY A 23 9.23 17.81 4.12
N ARG A 24 9.71 17.29 2.98
CA ARG A 24 8.84 16.94 1.84
C ARG A 24 7.81 15.88 2.27
N PRO A 25 6.55 16.00 1.82
CA PRO A 25 5.50 15.09 2.27
C PRO A 25 5.67 13.67 1.70
N ALA A 26 5.28 12.69 2.51
CA ALA A 26 5.11 11.31 2.08
C ALA A 26 3.82 10.74 2.67
N LEU A 27 3.11 9.93 1.90
CA LEU A 27 1.93 9.18 2.33
C LEU A 27 2.27 7.68 2.29
N VAL A 28 2.09 6.98 3.41
CA VAL A 28 2.41 5.55 3.51
C VAL A 28 1.12 4.77 3.77
N LEU A 29 0.72 3.93 2.81
CA LEU A 29 -0.54 3.21 2.78
C LEU A 29 -0.32 1.71 3.06
N HIS A 30 -0.97 1.20 4.09
CA HIS A 30 -0.86 -0.21 4.47
C HIS A 30 -1.74 -1.14 3.61
N GLY A 31 -1.41 -2.42 3.63
CA GLY A 31 -2.22 -3.50 3.06
C GLY A 31 -3.25 -4.07 4.03
N GLY A 32 -3.75 -5.26 3.74
CA GLY A 32 -4.74 -5.96 4.53
C GLY A 32 -4.35 -6.21 5.98
N GLY A 33 -3.07 -6.40 6.26
CA GLY A 33 -2.53 -6.63 7.61
C GLY A 33 -2.59 -5.42 8.56
N GLY A 34 -2.92 -4.23 8.06
CA GLY A 34 -3.04 -3.02 8.85
C GLY A 34 -1.74 -2.21 8.98
N PRO A 35 -1.79 -1.06 9.68
CA PRO A 35 -0.71 -0.05 9.68
C PRO A 35 0.61 -0.54 10.26
N ALA A 36 0.60 -1.56 11.13
CA ALA A 36 1.83 -2.14 11.67
C ALA A 36 2.75 -2.72 10.58
N THR A 37 2.18 -3.16 9.44
CA THR A 37 2.95 -3.75 8.33
C THR A 37 3.82 -2.74 7.58
N VAL A 38 3.56 -1.45 7.73
CA VAL A 38 4.30 -0.35 7.09
C VAL A 38 4.94 0.61 8.10
N ALA A 39 4.85 0.31 9.41
CA ALA A 39 5.37 1.18 10.46
C ALA A 39 6.87 1.45 10.29
N GLY A 40 7.68 0.43 9.97
CA GLY A 40 9.11 0.59 9.74
C GLY A 40 9.45 1.53 8.57
N ILE A 41 8.64 1.54 7.51
CA ILE A 41 8.79 2.49 6.40
C ILE A 41 8.48 3.91 6.90
N ALA A 42 7.36 4.08 7.60
CA ALA A 42 6.93 5.37 8.10
C ALA A 42 7.96 5.98 9.08
N GLU A 43 8.44 5.19 10.03
CA GLU A 43 9.47 5.59 11.00
C GLU A 43 10.80 5.97 10.32
N HIS A 44 11.21 5.20 9.32
CA HIS A 44 12.43 5.49 8.57
C HIS A 44 12.32 6.83 7.84
N LEU A 45 11.25 7.04 7.09
CA LEU A 45 11.03 8.24 6.31
C LEU A 45 10.80 9.49 7.19
N ALA A 46 10.21 9.35 8.37
CA ALA A 46 9.98 10.45 9.30
C ALA A 46 11.27 11.13 9.81
N ARG A 47 12.43 10.53 9.58
CA ARG A 47 13.74 11.15 9.88
C ARG A 47 14.06 12.32 8.94
N THR A 48 13.49 12.34 7.74
CA THR A 48 13.82 13.31 6.69
C THR A 48 12.59 13.86 5.94
N ARG A 49 11.40 13.31 6.20
CA ARG A 49 10.15 13.68 5.52
C ARG A 49 9.03 13.93 6.52
N HIS A 50 8.04 14.71 6.13
CA HIS A 50 6.75 14.79 6.79
C HIS A 50 5.88 13.60 6.32
N VAL A 51 5.69 12.62 7.16
CA VAL A 51 5.04 11.35 6.82
C VAL A 51 3.63 11.31 7.36
N LEU A 52 2.69 10.97 6.48
CA LEU A 52 1.28 10.71 6.77
C LEU A 52 1.05 9.20 6.66
N THR A 53 0.54 8.59 7.72
CA THR A 53 0.23 7.14 7.74
C THR A 53 -1.20 6.94 8.24
N PRO A 54 -2.18 6.78 7.33
CA PRO A 54 -3.54 6.50 7.74
C PRO A 54 -3.71 5.03 8.18
N THR A 55 -4.48 4.80 9.23
CA THR A 55 -5.20 3.54 9.42
C THR A 55 -6.48 3.64 8.60
N HIS A 56 -6.64 2.77 7.62
CA HIS A 56 -7.79 2.83 6.70
C HIS A 56 -9.12 2.65 7.47
N PRO A 57 -10.20 3.28 6.99
CA PRO A 57 -11.55 3.07 7.53
C PRO A 57 -11.90 1.58 7.60
N GLY A 58 -12.33 1.12 8.77
CA GLY A 58 -12.65 -0.28 9.05
C GLY A 58 -11.48 -1.15 9.51
N TRP A 59 -10.23 -0.63 9.52
CA TRP A 59 -9.07 -1.33 10.09
C TRP A 59 -8.85 -0.96 11.56
N ASN A 60 -8.35 -1.94 12.33
CA ASN A 60 -7.97 -1.78 13.73
C ASN A 60 -9.04 -1.10 14.59
N GLY A 61 -10.32 -1.46 14.37
CA GLY A 61 -11.44 -0.93 15.14
C GLY A 61 -11.93 0.46 14.72
N THR A 62 -11.35 1.08 13.68
CA THR A 62 -11.93 2.31 13.12
C THR A 62 -13.30 2.02 12.48
N PRO A 63 -14.20 3.02 12.42
CA PRO A 63 -15.51 2.82 11.80
C PRO A 63 -15.41 2.27 10.38
N ARG A 64 -16.21 1.24 10.09
CA ARG A 64 -16.33 0.72 8.73
C ARG A 64 -17.18 1.66 7.90
N PRO A 65 -16.81 1.90 6.62
CA PRO A 65 -17.67 2.69 5.72
C PRO A 65 -19.05 2.05 5.57
N ASP A 66 -20.10 2.86 5.68
CA ASP A 66 -21.45 2.48 5.32
C ASP A 66 -21.61 2.65 3.80
N GLY A 67 -21.53 1.54 3.04
CA GLY A 67 -21.77 1.56 1.59
C GLY A 67 -20.57 1.21 0.71
N PRO A 68 -20.77 1.22 -0.62
CA PRO A 68 -19.83 0.64 -1.60
C PRO A 68 -18.68 1.57 -1.98
N SER A 69 -18.02 2.23 -1.02
CA SER A 69 -16.93 3.14 -1.37
C SER A 69 -15.70 2.43 -1.96
N GLY A 70 -15.48 1.16 -1.65
CA GLY A 70 -14.41 0.35 -2.22
C GLY A 70 -13.02 1.00 -2.16
N VAL A 71 -12.08 0.44 -2.90
CA VAL A 71 -10.72 1.01 -3.04
C VAL A 71 -10.75 2.37 -3.72
N ALA A 72 -11.61 2.54 -4.72
CA ALA A 72 -11.79 3.80 -5.44
C ALA A 72 -12.20 4.97 -4.51
N GLY A 73 -13.06 4.69 -3.53
CA GLY A 73 -13.46 5.69 -2.52
C GLY A 73 -12.32 6.07 -1.58
N LEU A 74 -11.49 5.11 -1.17
CA LEU A 74 -10.29 5.39 -0.37
C LEU A 74 -9.29 6.25 -1.16
N ALA A 75 -9.00 5.88 -2.40
CA ALA A 75 -8.09 6.61 -3.27
C ALA A 75 -8.54 8.07 -3.49
N ALA A 76 -9.81 8.27 -3.84
CA ALA A 76 -10.38 9.62 -4.03
C ALA A 76 -10.34 10.42 -2.72
N GLY A 77 -10.69 9.79 -1.58
CA GLY A 77 -10.67 10.45 -0.28
C GLY A 77 -9.29 10.90 0.16
N TYR A 78 -8.28 10.05 0.03
CA TYR A 78 -6.89 10.42 0.37
C TYR A 78 -6.32 11.46 -0.57
N LEU A 79 -6.49 11.31 -1.88
CA LEU A 79 -6.02 12.31 -2.83
C LEU A 79 -6.62 13.68 -2.52
N ARG A 80 -7.92 13.75 -2.31
CA ARG A 80 -8.60 14.99 -1.98
C ARG A 80 -8.11 15.57 -0.64
N HIS A 81 -7.88 14.72 0.37
CA HIS A 81 -7.32 15.16 1.65
C HIS A 81 -5.94 15.82 1.50
N LEU A 82 -5.06 15.27 0.64
CA LEU A 82 -3.77 15.89 0.34
C LEU A 82 -3.94 17.24 -0.36
N GLN A 83 -4.86 17.32 -1.33
CA GLN A 83 -5.18 18.55 -2.07
C GLN A 83 -5.74 19.65 -1.17
N ASP A 84 -6.71 19.33 -0.30
CA ASP A 84 -7.31 20.27 0.64
C ASP A 84 -6.29 20.84 1.65
N ARG A 85 -5.23 20.08 1.93
CA ARG A 85 -4.09 20.52 2.75
C ARG A 85 -3.03 21.29 1.96
N GLY A 86 -3.21 21.48 0.65
CA GLY A 86 -2.24 22.12 -0.23
C GLY A 86 -0.92 21.35 -0.36
N LEU A 87 -0.91 20.04 -0.04
CA LEU A 87 0.28 19.22 -0.19
C LEU A 87 0.55 18.95 -1.66
N ARG A 88 1.80 19.07 -2.05
CA ARG A 88 2.29 18.89 -3.42
C ARG A 88 3.50 17.97 -3.41
N ASP A 89 3.77 17.35 -4.54
CA ASP A 89 4.97 16.53 -4.74
C ASP A 89 5.11 15.45 -3.66
N VAL A 90 3.96 14.84 -3.30
CA VAL A 90 3.86 13.82 -2.28
C VAL A 90 4.44 12.50 -2.80
N LEU A 91 5.40 11.93 -2.09
CA LEU A 91 5.83 10.55 -2.32
C LEU A 91 4.78 9.61 -1.74
N VAL A 92 4.07 8.87 -2.59
CA VAL A 92 3.06 7.91 -2.15
C VAL A 92 3.65 6.50 -2.19
N ILE A 93 3.66 5.84 -1.03
CA ILE A 93 4.15 4.46 -0.87
C ILE A 93 2.98 3.59 -0.44
N GLY A 94 2.74 2.49 -1.14
CA GLY A 94 1.66 1.57 -0.80
C GLY A 94 2.09 0.11 -0.88
N SER A 95 1.73 -0.68 0.15
CA SER A 95 1.97 -2.12 0.18
C SER A 95 0.68 -2.89 -0.07
N SER A 96 0.69 -3.87 -0.97
CA SER A 96 -0.45 -4.75 -1.28
C SER A 96 -1.70 -3.94 -1.67
N LEU A 97 -2.79 -4.00 -0.89
CA LEU A 97 -3.99 -3.17 -1.05
C LEU A 97 -3.65 -1.67 -1.04
N GLY A 98 -2.71 -1.23 -0.19
CA GLY A 98 -2.21 0.15 -0.16
C GLY A 98 -1.56 0.56 -1.47
N GLY A 99 -0.91 -0.38 -2.16
CA GLY A 99 -0.36 -0.18 -3.50
C GLY A 99 -1.45 0.03 -4.56
N TRP A 100 -2.54 -0.71 -4.48
CA TRP A 100 -3.71 -0.47 -5.33
C TRP A 100 -4.31 0.92 -5.08
N ILE A 101 -4.50 1.30 -3.80
CA ILE A 101 -4.97 2.65 -3.46
C ILE A 101 -4.04 3.72 -4.06
N ALA A 102 -2.71 3.56 -3.91
CA ALA A 102 -1.72 4.49 -4.45
C ALA A 102 -1.78 4.60 -5.98
N ALA A 103 -1.91 3.48 -6.70
CA ALA A 103 -2.02 3.46 -8.15
C ALA A 103 -3.31 4.16 -8.64
N ASP A 104 -4.45 3.90 -7.98
CA ASP A 104 -5.72 4.56 -8.31
C ASP A 104 -5.69 6.07 -7.97
N MET A 105 -5.01 6.46 -6.88
CA MET A 105 -4.76 7.88 -6.60
C MET A 105 -3.99 8.56 -7.73
N ALA A 106 -2.93 7.93 -8.24
CA ALA A 106 -2.12 8.49 -9.32
C ALA A 106 -2.89 8.65 -10.64
N VAL A 107 -3.74 7.70 -10.97
CA VAL A 107 -4.64 7.79 -12.13
C VAL A 107 -5.65 8.94 -12.01
N ARG A 108 -6.04 9.29 -10.78
CA ARG A 108 -6.98 10.39 -10.49
C ARG A 108 -6.31 11.76 -10.38
N ASP A 109 -5.00 11.82 -10.16
CA ASP A 109 -4.27 13.08 -9.98
C ASP A 109 -3.99 13.75 -11.34
N THR A 110 -5.06 14.12 -12.03
CA THR A 110 -5.00 14.75 -13.36
C THR A 110 -4.73 16.25 -13.25
N GLY A 111 -3.47 16.65 -13.42
CA GLY A 111 -3.07 18.07 -13.52
C GLY A 111 -3.03 18.84 -12.20
N ALA A 112 -3.13 18.18 -11.06
CA ALA A 112 -3.04 18.83 -9.74
C ALA A 112 -1.64 18.78 -9.13
N ASP A 113 -0.72 18.00 -9.70
CA ASP A 113 0.67 17.79 -9.23
C ASP A 113 0.76 17.49 -7.72
N THR A 114 -0.25 16.78 -7.21
CA THR A 114 -0.31 16.41 -5.80
C THR A 114 0.68 15.29 -5.50
N ILE A 115 0.76 14.30 -6.40
CA ILE A 115 1.67 13.16 -6.28
C ILE A 115 2.92 13.47 -7.09
N GLY A 116 4.11 13.33 -6.48
CA GLY A 116 5.40 13.51 -7.13
C GLY A 116 6.06 12.20 -7.55
N GLY A 117 5.73 11.10 -6.88
CA GLY A 117 6.27 9.77 -7.19
C GLY A 117 5.54 8.66 -6.47
N LEU A 118 5.68 7.43 -6.99
CA LEU A 118 5.04 6.23 -6.46
C LEU A 118 6.06 5.17 -6.08
N VAL A 119 5.82 4.50 -4.93
CA VAL A 119 6.45 3.22 -4.62
C VAL A 119 5.36 2.20 -4.33
N LEU A 120 5.26 1.18 -5.16
CA LEU A 120 4.29 0.11 -5.04
C LEU A 120 5.01 -1.17 -4.59
N ILE A 121 4.65 -1.67 -3.42
CA ILE A 121 5.30 -2.85 -2.81
C ILE A 121 4.32 -4.01 -2.87
N ASP A 122 4.64 -5.04 -3.67
CA ASP A 122 3.80 -6.25 -3.85
C ASP A 122 2.31 -5.89 -4.03
N ALA A 123 2.06 -4.88 -4.88
CA ALA A 123 0.76 -4.27 -5.03
C ALA A 123 -0.23 -5.17 -5.78
N VAL A 124 -1.44 -5.29 -5.27
CA VAL A 124 -2.61 -5.83 -6.00
C VAL A 124 -3.27 -4.72 -6.81
N GLY A 125 -4.39 -4.97 -7.42
CA GLY A 125 -5.26 -3.93 -8.00
C GLY A 125 -5.47 -4.01 -9.50
N VAL A 126 -4.71 -4.82 -10.23
CA VAL A 126 -4.85 -5.01 -11.67
C VAL A 126 -5.06 -6.48 -12.02
N ARG A 127 -5.69 -6.74 -13.15
CA ARG A 127 -5.80 -8.08 -13.71
C ARG A 127 -4.70 -8.28 -14.75
N ILE A 128 -3.85 -9.29 -14.54
CA ILE A 128 -2.82 -9.69 -15.49
C ILE A 128 -3.19 -11.08 -16.04
N GLU A 129 -3.27 -11.20 -17.35
CA GLU A 129 -3.57 -12.46 -18.00
C GLU A 129 -2.42 -13.47 -17.76
N GLY A 130 -2.78 -14.68 -17.33
CA GLY A 130 -1.81 -15.73 -16.99
C GLY A 130 -1.19 -15.61 -15.59
N GLU A 131 -1.40 -14.49 -14.87
CA GLU A 131 -0.85 -14.28 -13.53
C GLU A 131 -1.99 -13.99 -12.53
N PRO A 132 -2.68 -15.00 -12.03
CA PRO A 132 -3.80 -14.81 -11.10
C PRO A 132 -3.32 -14.31 -9.73
N ILE A 133 -4.13 -13.49 -9.08
CA ILE A 133 -3.96 -13.16 -7.67
C ILE A 133 -4.47 -14.35 -6.85
N THR A 134 -3.62 -14.89 -5.97
CA THR A 134 -4.01 -15.99 -5.09
C THR A 134 -5.16 -15.59 -4.18
N ASP A 135 -6.24 -16.39 -4.14
CA ASP A 135 -7.35 -16.17 -3.22
C ASP A 135 -6.96 -16.52 -1.79
N PHE A 136 -6.29 -15.58 -1.12
CA PHE A 136 -5.86 -15.79 0.26
C PHE A 136 -7.03 -15.83 1.26
N PHE A 137 -8.25 -15.41 0.89
CA PHE A 137 -9.42 -15.61 1.72
C PHE A 137 -9.87 -17.07 1.81
N ALA A 138 -9.42 -17.90 0.86
CA ALA A 138 -9.67 -19.34 0.86
C ALA A 138 -8.60 -20.13 1.63
N LEU A 139 -7.48 -19.49 2.01
CA LEU A 139 -6.38 -20.12 2.71
C LEU A 139 -6.61 -20.11 4.23
N ASP A 140 -6.12 -21.15 4.90
CA ASP A 140 -5.95 -21.15 6.34
C ASP A 140 -4.70 -20.33 6.76
N ALA A 141 -4.46 -20.17 8.06
CA ALA A 141 -3.35 -19.37 8.57
C ALA A 141 -1.98 -19.86 8.09
N ARG A 142 -1.79 -21.17 7.93
CA ARG A 142 -0.55 -21.75 7.41
C ARG A 142 -0.41 -21.45 5.92
N GLY A 143 -1.45 -21.68 5.15
CA GLY A 143 -1.48 -21.38 3.72
C GLY A 143 -1.22 -19.89 3.43
N VAL A 144 -1.81 -18.97 4.22
CA VAL A 144 -1.50 -17.54 4.13
C VAL A 144 -0.02 -17.28 4.38
N ALA A 145 0.58 -17.87 5.39
CA ALA A 145 2.00 -17.71 5.69
C ALA A 145 2.91 -18.25 4.55
N GLU A 146 2.60 -19.44 4.04
CA GLU A 146 3.36 -20.06 2.95
C GLU A 146 3.29 -19.28 1.63
N HIS A 147 2.21 -18.55 1.37
CA HIS A 147 2.08 -17.72 0.20
C HIS A 147 2.65 -16.31 0.40
N SER A 148 2.64 -15.81 1.66
CA SER A 148 3.05 -14.43 1.96
C SER A 148 4.52 -14.28 2.33
N TYR A 149 5.20 -15.33 2.80
CA TYR A 149 6.58 -15.22 3.29
C TYR A 149 7.54 -16.13 2.53
N HIS A 150 8.79 -15.66 2.41
CA HIS A 150 9.92 -16.49 1.97
C HIS A 150 10.26 -17.54 3.04
N ASP A 151 10.25 -17.12 4.32
CA ASP A 151 10.48 -17.97 5.49
C ASP A 151 9.21 -17.98 6.37
N PRO A 152 8.20 -18.82 6.01
CA PRO A 152 6.93 -18.85 6.74
C PRO A 152 7.09 -19.30 8.20
N ASP A 153 8.05 -20.17 8.50
CA ASP A 153 8.25 -20.67 9.86
C ASP A 153 8.75 -19.58 10.82
N ARG A 154 9.48 -18.62 10.31
CA ARG A 154 9.98 -17.47 11.06
C ARG A 154 8.93 -16.39 11.27
N PHE A 155 8.07 -16.16 10.27
CA PHE A 155 7.17 -14.99 10.26
C PHE A 155 5.69 -15.35 10.51
N GLN A 156 5.35 -16.63 10.49
CA GLN A 156 4.02 -17.07 10.92
C GLN A 156 3.83 -16.77 12.40
N VAL A 157 2.74 -16.08 12.71
CA VAL A 157 2.33 -15.85 14.09
C VAL A 157 1.31 -16.90 14.47
N ASP A 158 1.60 -17.71 15.49
CA ASP A 158 0.65 -18.65 16.06
C ASP A 158 -0.56 -17.88 16.61
N PRO A 159 -1.79 -18.10 16.10
CA PRO A 159 -2.97 -17.43 16.60
C PRO A 159 -3.22 -17.62 18.09
N ALA A 160 -2.76 -18.73 18.67
CA ALA A 160 -2.90 -19.01 20.10
C ALA A 160 -2.05 -18.08 21.00
N LEU A 161 -1.00 -17.47 20.42
CA LEU A 161 -0.12 -16.52 21.13
C LEU A 161 -0.50 -15.06 20.90
N VAL A 162 -1.52 -14.79 20.07
CA VAL A 162 -1.99 -13.44 19.78
C VAL A 162 -3.03 -13.01 20.81
N PRO A 163 -2.88 -11.84 21.47
CA PRO A 163 -3.90 -11.30 22.38
C PRO A 163 -5.29 -11.22 21.70
N ALA A 164 -6.34 -11.47 22.48
CA ALA A 164 -7.71 -11.59 21.96
C ALA A 164 -8.19 -10.30 21.23
N ASP A 165 -7.81 -9.13 21.70
CA ASP A 165 -8.10 -7.85 21.08
C ASP A 165 -7.42 -7.72 19.70
N GLN A 166 -6.17 -8.16 19.58
CA GLN A 166 -5.45 -8.17 18.29
C GLN A 166 -6.03 -9.20 17.31
N LEU A 167 -6.49 -10.36 17.81
CA LEU A 167 -7.21 -11.32 16.97
C LEU A 167 -8.51 -10.71 16.43
N SER A 168 -9.27 -10.02 17.28
CA SER A 168 -10.48 -9.30 16.89
C SER A 168 -10.21 -8.26 15.80
N PHE A 169 -9.12 -7.48 15.94
CA PHE A 169 -8.72 -6.52 14.91
C PHE A 169 -8.34 -7.21 13.60
N ARG A 170 -7.58 -8.30 13.62
CA ARG A 170 -7.23 -9.06 12.42
C ARG A 170 -8.48 -9.59 11.70
N GLN A 171 -9.43 -10.14 12.43
CA GLN A 171 -10.70 -10.61 11.86
C GLN A 171 -11.52 -9.45 11.27
N GLY A 172 -11.60 -8.32 11.98
CA GLY A 172 -12.23 -7.09 11.50
C GLY A 172 -11.59 -6.56 10.21
N ASN A 173 -10.26 -6.52 10.16
CA ASN A 173 -9.49 -6.10 8.99
C ASN A 173 -9.79 -6.97 7.77
N MET A 174 -9.79 -8.31 7.96
CA MET A 174 -10.12 -9.27 6.90
C MET A 174 -11.55 -9.11 6.39
N THR A 175 -12.51 -8.89 7.29
CA THR A 175 -13.91 -8.65 6.93
C THR A 175 -14.05 -7.36 6.11
N THR A 176 -13.37 -6.29 6.52
CA THR A 176 -13.37 -5.02 5.79
C THR A 176 -12.70 -5.17 4.42
N MET A 177 -11.54 -5.83 4.36
CA MET A 177 -10.84 -6.04 3.11
C MET A 177 -11.68 -6.84 2.10
N ARG A 178 -12.36 -7.90 2.57
CA ARG A 178 -13.29 -8.67 1.73
C ARG A 178 -14.44 -7.80 1.21
N ALA A 179 -14.94 -6.89 2.02
CA ALA A 179 -16.06 -6.02 1.62
C ALA A 179 -15.66 -4.98 0.57
N ILE A 180 -14.42 -4.46 0.61
CA ILE A 180 -14.01 -3.38 -0.30
C ILE A 180 -13.23 -3.86 -1.54
N ALA A 181 -12.66 -5.06 -1.50
CA ALA A 181 -11.78 -5.60 -2.54
C ALA A 181 -12.11 -7.06 -2.92
N GLY A 182 -13.29 -7.57 -2.54
CA GLY A 182 -13.66 -8.95 -2.77
C GLY A 182 -14.34 -9.23 -4.12
N ASP A 183 -14.95 -8.22 -4.76
CA ASP A 183 -15.64 -8.39 -6.03
C ASP A 183 -15.56 -7.10 -6.89
N PRO A 184 -14.85 -7.12 -8.03
CA PRO A 184 -13.96 -8.20 -8.49
C PRO A 184 -12.82 -8.44 -7.51
N TYR A 185 -12.39 -9.71 -7.38
CA TYR A 185 -11.39 -10.08 -6.40
C TYR A 185 -10.04 -9.36 -6.61
N MET A 186 -9.68 -8.49 -5.66
CA MET A 186 -8.42 -7.77 -5.54
C MET A 186 -7.97 -6.97 -6.77
N HIS A 187 -8.89 -6.58 -7.67
CA HIS A 187 -8.54 -5.73 -8.81
C HIS A 187 -9.69 -4.82 -9.28
N ASP A 188 -9.32 -3.72 -9.93
CA ASP A 188 -10.20 -2.92 -10.79
C ASP A 188 -9.94 -3.33 -12.25
N PRO A 189 -10.96 -3.81 -12.99
CA PRO A 189 -10.81 -4.22 -14.40
C PRO A 189 -10.27 -3.13 -15.33
N LEU A 190 -10.42 -1.85 -14.95
CA LEU A 190 -10.03 -0.70 -15.78
C LEU A 190 -8.70 -0.07 -15.36
N LEU A 191 -8.16 -0.42 -14.19
CA LEU A 191 -6.97 0.26 -13.66
C LEU A 191 -5.75 0.06 -14.56
N LEU A 192 -5.50 -1.17 -15.01
CA LEU A 192 -4.32 -1.50 -15.82
C LEU A 192 -4.20 -0.59 -17.06
N ASP A 193 -5.30 -0.40 -17.77
CA ASP A 193 -5.34 0.41 -19.00
C ASP A 193 -5.11 1.91 -18.73
N ARG A 194 -5.47 2.38 -17.55
CA ARG A 194 -5.36 3.79 -17.15
C ARG A 194 -3.96 4.18 -16.68
N LEU A 195 -3.13 3.20 -16.27
CA LEU A 195 -1.79 3.46 -15.75
C LEU A 195 -0.83 4.08 -16.77
N ARG A 196 -1.05 3.85 -18.07
CA ARG A 196 -0.27 4.51 -19.14
C ARG A 196 -0.36 6.04 -19.12
N ASP A 197 -1.42 6.58 -18.52
CA ASP A 197 -1.65 8.02 -18.42
C ASP A 197 -1.01 8.64 -17.17
N VAL A 198 -0.51 7.81 -16.25
CA VAL A 198 0.24 8.26 -15.07
C VAL A 198 1.59 8.84 -15.50
N ARG A 199 1.83 10.09 -15.14
CA ARG A 199 3.02 10.85 -15.57
C ARG A 199 4.14 10.89 -14.54
N VAL A 200 3.80 10.60 -13.28
CA VAL A 200 4.81 10.54 -12.23
C VAL A 200 5.61 9.25 -12.29
N PRO A 201 6.91 9.29 -11.98
CA PRO A 201 7.73 8.09 -11.95
C PRO A 201 7.19 7.09 -10.91
N ALA A 202 7.38 5.82 -11.16
CA ALA A 202 6.99 4.75 -10.26
C ALA A 202 8.15 3.77 -10.00
N LEU A 203 8.27 3.30 -8.76
CA LEU A 203 9.08 2.15 -8.40
C LEU A 203 8.15 1.03 -7.96
N LEU A 204 8.24 -0.13 -8.59
CA LEU A 204 7.57 -1.34 -8.14
C LEU A 204 8.61 -2.25 -7.48
N LEU A 205 8.44 -2.49 -6.17
CA LEU A 205 9.27 -3.40 -5.39
C LEU A 205 8.51 -4.70 -5.17
N TRP A 206 9.19 -5.81 -5.37
CA TRP A 206 8.56 -7.12 -5.32
C TRP A 206 9.40 -8.14 -4.57
N GLY A 207 8.78 -8.88 -3.65
CA GLY A 207 9.45 -10.01 -3.01
C GLY A 207 9.68 -11.16 -4.00
N GLU A 208 10.91 -11.69 -4.05
CA GLU A 208 11.30 -12.80 -4.93
C GLU A 208 10.38 -14.01 -4.78
N SER A 209 9.89 -14.26 -3.57
CA SER A 209 9.09 -15.43 -3.19
C SER A 209 7.62 -15.11 -2.97
N ASP A 210 7.13 -13.95 -3.44
CA ASP A 210 5.71 -13.62 -3.34
C ASP A 210 4.86 -14.59 -4.16
N ARG A 211 3.93 -15.27 -3.47
CA ARG A 211 2.98 -16.22 -4.06
C ARG A 211 1.53 -15.75 -3.94
N ILE A 212 1.31 -14.57 -3.38
CA ILE A 212 0.01 -13.87 -3.43
C ILE A 212 -0.15 -13.20 -4.79
N VAL A 213 0.84 -12.41 -5.18
CA VAL A 213 1.04 -11.84 -6.52
C VAL A 213 2.48 -12.07 -6.95
N THR A 214 2.69 -12.84 -8.00
CA THR A 214 4.03 -13.27 -8.38
C THR A 214 4.93 -12.12 -8.86
N PRO A 215 6.26 -12.25 -8.85
CA PRO A 215 7.13 -11.29 -9.51
C PRO A 215 6.83 -11.10 -10.99
N ALA A 216 6.30 -12.12 -11.69
CA ALA A 216 5.85 -12.01 -13.07
C ALA A 216 4.64 -11.08 -13.20
N TYR A 217 3.67 -11.18 -12.28
CA TYR A 217 2.57 -10.22 -12.16
C TYR A 217 3.11 -8.80 -11.94
N GLY A 218 4.04 -8.59 -10.99
CA GLY A 218 4.65 -7.28 -10.71
C GLY A 218 5.37 -6.68 -11.92
N ALA A 219 6.14 -7.49 -12.64
CA ALA A 219 6.82 -7.07 -13.87
C ALA A 219 5.82 -6.68 -14.98
N ALA A 220 4.69 -7.38 -15.09
CA ALA A 220 3.62 -7.01 -16.02
C ALA A 220 2.91 -5.72 -15.59
N TYR A 221 2.68 -5.55 -14.30
CA TYR A 221 2.11 -4.33 -13.73
C TYR A 221 3.00 -3.11 -14.03
N ALA A 222 4.33 -3.23 -13.83
CA ALA A 222 5.28 -2.16 -14.11
C ALA A 222 5.26 -1.70 -15.58
N ARG A 223 5.11 -2.64 -16.53
CA ARG A 223 5.03 -2.33 -17.97
C ARG A 223 3.81 -1.48 -18.36
N ALA A 224 2.79 -1.41 -17.51
CA ALA A 224 1.61 -0.59 -17.76
C ALA A 224 1.84 0.91 -17.52
N PHE A 225 2.84 1.28 -16.73
CA PHE A 225 3.21 2.67 -16.49
C PHE A 225 4.10 3.21 -17.63
N ALA A 226 4.01 4.51 -17.87
CA ALA A 226 4.88 5.18 -18.86
C ALA A 226 6.34 5.33 -18.36
N ASP A 227 6.55 5.53 -17.05
CA ASP A 227 7.87 5.66 -16.40
C ASP A 227 7.88 4.84 -15.12
N ALA A 228 8.26 3.58 -15.22
CA ALA A 228 8.37 2.71 -14.05
C ALA A 228 9.68 1.91 -14.03
N ARG A 229 10.12 1.61 -12.81
CA ARG A 229 11.21 0.67 -12.52
C ARG A 229 10.64 -0.49 -11.74
N PHE A 230 11.10 -1.68 -12.06
CA PHE A 230 10.77 -2.91 -11.35
C PHE A 230 12.03 -3.46 -10.68
N GLU A 231 11.98 -3.69 -9.38
CA GLU A 231 13.08 -4.23 -8.60
C GLU A 231 12.58 -5.40 -7.74
N VAL A 232 13.34 -6.48 -7.70
CA VAL A 232 13.03 -7.66 -6.90
C VAL A 232 13.89 -7.64 -5.63
N VAL A 233 13.25 -7.84 -4.49
CA VAL A 233 13.90 -7.99 -3.18
C VAL A 233 14.15 -9.48 -2.93
N PRO A 234 15.41 -9.95 -2.92
CA PRO A 234 15.71 -11.35 -2.74
C PRO A 234 15.35 -11.82 -1.32
N ARG A 235 14.96 -13.10 -1.20
CA ARG A 235 14.60 -13.76 0.06
C ARG A 235 13.49 -13.03 0.82
N ALA A 236 12.50 -12.51 0.11
CA ALA A 236 11.31 -11.90 0.65
C ALA A 236 10.08 -12.42 -0.10
N GLY A 237 8.96 -12.54 0.58
CA GLY A 237 7.64 -12.79 0.02
C GLY A 237 6.84 -11.49 -0.13
N HIS A 238 5.53 -11.55 0.10
CA HIS A 238 4.56 -10.47 -0.06
C HIS A 238 4.77 -9.25 0.86
N LEU A 239 5.65 -9.36 1.86
CA LEU A 239 5.93 -8.30 2.81
C LEU A 239 7.45 -8.06 2.94
N PRO A 240 8.14 -7.65 1.86
CA PRO A 240 9.59 -7.45 1.86
C PRO A 240 10.04 -6.41 2.90
N GLN A 241 9.22 -5.43 3.24
CA GLN A 241 9.49 -4.47 4.29
C GLN A 241 9.56 -5.10 5.70
N ILE A 242 9.01 -6.30 5.87
CA ILE A 242 9.09 -7.08 7.12
C ILE A 242 10.24 -8.09 7.06
N GLU A 243 10.37 -8.83 5.96
CA GLU A 243 11.37 -9.88 5.85
C GLU A 243 12.78 -9.35 5.54
N GLN A 244 12.88 -8.32 4.70
CA GLN A 244 14.14 -7.71 4.25
C GLN A 244 14.08 -6.17 4.39
N PRO A 245 13.87 -5.63 5.63
CA PRO A 245 13.66 -4.20 5.83
C PRO A 245 14.82 -3.35 5.31
N ALA A 246 16.06 -3.76 5.51
CA ALA A 246 17.22 -3.00 5.06
C ALA A 246 17.27 -2.85 3.53
N ALA A 247 17.02 -3.92 2.78
CA ALA A 247 17.03 -3.89 1.32
C ALA A 247 15.85 -3.06 0.79
N THR A 248 14.66 -3.25 1.37
CA THR A 248 13.45 -2.51 0.99
C THR A 248 13.63 -1.00 1.22
N LEU A 249 14.12 -0.61 2.39
CA LEU A 249 14.36 0.80 2.73
C LEU A 249 15.44 1.42 1.85
N ALA A 250 16.52 0.69 1.54
CA ALA A 250 17.57 1.18 0.66
C ALA A 250 17.06 1.44 -0.77
N ALA A 251 16.17 0.58 -1.29
CA ALA A 251 15.53 0.78 -2.60
C ALA A 251 14.62 2.02 -2.60
N ILE A 252 13.83 2.21 -1.54
CA ILE A 252 12.98 3.39 -1.35
C ILE A 252 13.83 4.67 -1.30
N ASP A 253 14.93 4.68 -0.53
CA ASP A 253 15.83 5.82 -0.41
C ASP A 253 16.51 6.16 -1.74
N ALA A 254 16.98 5.14 -2.46
CA ALA A 254 17.60 5.31 -3.77
C ALA A 254 16.62 5.90 -4.81
N TYR A 255 15.34 5.51 -4.73
CA TYR A 255 14.28 6.09 -5.56
C TYR A 255 14.00 7.53 -5.15
N ALA A 256 13.75 7.80 -3.88
CA ALA A 256 13.43 9.12 -3.35
C ALA A 256 14.53 10.17 -3.58
N ALA A 257 15.80 9.76 -3.58
CA ALA A 257 16.94 10.62 -3.87
C ALA A 257 17.02 11.07 -5.35
N ARG A 258 16.46 10.29 -6.29
CA ARG A 258 16.42 10.65 -7.72
C ARG A 258 15.31 11.65 -8.02
N ASP A 259 14.21 11.55 -7.30
CA ASP A 259 13.06 12.44 -7.39
C ASP A 259 13.45 13.89 -7.04
N VAL A 260 14.32 14.08 -6.04
CA VAL A 260 14.89 15.39 -5.68
C VAL A 260 15.65 16.06 -6.84
N ARG A 261 16.29 15.28 -7.73
CA ARG A 261 17.09 15.83 -8.84
C ARG A 261 16.27 16.22 -10.07
N ARG A 262 15.01 15.79 -10.17
CA ARG A 262 14.12 16.15 -11.27
C ARG A 262 13.32 17.43 -10.98
N SER A 263 13.20 17.81 -9.71
CA SER A 263 12.42 18.97 -9.23
C SER A 263 13.29 20.22 -9.04
N GLY A 264 14.59 20.18 -9.26
CA GLY A 264 15.55 21.30 -9.20
C GLY A 264 16.15 21.59 -10.56
#